data_b9b831769e7f81318e49e4859b626164
#
_entry.id   b9b831769e7f81318e49e4859b626164
#
_cell.length_a   1.000
_cell.length_b   1.000
_cell.length_c   1.000
_cell.angle_alpha   90.00
_cell.angle_beta   90.00
_cell.angle_gamma   90.00
#
_symmetry.space_group_name_H-M   'P 1'
#
loop_
_entity.id
_entity.type
_entity.pdbx_description
1 polymer ?
#
loop_
_entity_poly.entity_id
_entity_poly.type
_entity_poly.pdbx_seq_one_letter_code
_entity_poly.pdbx_strand_id
1 'polypeptide(L)'
;MFKNIFHLSVASLLSFNCLGQTIRRLDNSSINADQLDKKINQLIKDASVHGLAIGIFNDNKLVYKKTFGYKRFDTKVPLQTNTNIYGASLSKAVFSVLAMKLVEEKIINLDTPLQNYLPKPVYEYGKGNSWNQDYTNLSNDSLYRKITARHCLSHTSGFPNWRWDEPDQQLRVRFEPGLRYSYSGEGLCYLQFVIEKITGKSLNELMQGKLFGPLGMKNSSYTWQPEYESNYSYGHDKTGKVLDKDKDNAPRAASTLETNLDDYSLFLQAVLQKNILQPASYKTLFTEQVRIRYRYQMAGPQGWRDSTKENDKIQLGYALGWGYLKTPYSFGVFKEGHGDGFQHYSILFPEKKMGIVIMTNSDNGESIFKELLEIAIGDIYTPWVWQQYIPYKKAE
;
A
#
# COMPACT_ATOMS: atom_id res chain seq x y z
N MET A 1 46.27 -19.85 -66.89
CA MET A 1 45.17 -18.94 -67.07
C MET A 1 44.26 -19.10 -65.81
N PHE A 2 44.52 -18.35 -64.72
CA PHE A 2 43.76 -18.42 -63.48
C PHE A 2 42.81 -17.21 -63.41
N LYS A 3 41.49 -17.45 -63.33
CA LYS A 3 40.48 -16.43 -63.14
C LYS A 3 40.24 -16.23 -61.64
N ASN A 4 40.61 -15.09 -61.09
CA ASN A 4 40.27 -14.65 -59.79
C ASN A 4 38.81 -14.19 -59.78
N ILE A 5 37.94 -14.82 -58.94
CA ILE A 5 36.58 -14.40 -58.69
C ILE A 5 36.66 -13.64 -57.39
N PHE A 6 36.39 -12.29 -57.40
CA PHE A 6 36.22 -11.45 -56.26
C PHE A 6 34.78 -11.62 -55.75
N HIS A 7 34.63 -12.17 -54.54
CA HIS A 7 33.34 -12.15 -53.82
C HIS A 7 33.24 -10.84 -53.06
N LEU A 8 32.33 -9.95 -53.49
CA LEU A 8 31.91 -8.79 -52.72
C LEU A 8 30.90 -9.24 -51.66
N SER A 9 31.34 -9.29 -50.40
CA SER A 9 30.46 -9.48 -49.26
C SER A 9 29.81 -8.12 -48.92
N VAL A 10 28.52 -7.97 -49.22
CA VAL A 10 27.71 -6.84 -48.76
C VAL A 10 27.33 -7.11 -47.29
N ALA A 11 28.03 -6.47 -46.37
CA ALA A 11 27.62 -6.44 -44.96
C ALA A 11 26.40 -5.49 -44.82
N SER A 12 25.22 -6.06 -44.68
CA SER A 12 24.02 -5.31 -44.28
C SER A 12 24.14 -4.88 -42.82
N LEU A 13 24.42 -3.63 -42.57
CA LEU A 13 24.30 -2.98 -41.24
C LEU A 13 22.83 -2.97 -40.87
N LEU A 14 22.41 -3.99 -40.14
CA LEU A 14 21.14 -3.92 -39.36
C LEU A 14 21.34 -2.90 -38.24
N SER A 15 20.90 -1.68 -38.48
CA SER A 15 20.71 -0.68 -37.41
C SER A 15 19.64 -1.21 -36.46
N PHE A 16 20.04 -1.80 -35.34
CA PHE A 16 19.18 -2.02 -34.20
C PHE A 16 18.76 -0.63 -33.67
N ASN A 17 17.59 -0.15 -34.11
CA ASN A 17 16.91 0.90 -33.40
C ASN A 17 16.64 0.36 -31.99
N CYS A 18 17.42 0.80 -31.02
CA CYS A 18 17.14 0.62 -29.62
C CYS A 18 15.86 1.43 -29.31
N LEU A 19 14.70 0.83 -29.62
CA LEU A 19 13.40 1.38 -29.21
C LEU A 19 13.43 1.37 -27.70
N GLY A 20 13.55 2.56 -27.08
CA GLY A 20 13.53 2.71 -25.63
C GLY A 20 12.31 2.00 -25.05
N GLN A 21 12.47 1.43 -23.86
CA GLN A 21 11.42 0.68 -23.16
C GLN A 21 10.11 1.49 -23.12
N THR A 22 9.01 0.90 -23.62
CA THR A 22 7.70 1.53 -23.74
C THR A 22 6.80 1.04 -22.61
N ILE A 23 6.14 1.98 -21.92
CA ILE A 23 5.20 1.74 -20.84
C ILE A 23 3.79 1.98 -21.36
N ARG A 24 2.93 0.95 -21.31
CA ARG A 24 1.52 1.03 -21.71
C ARG A 24 0.69 1.69 -20.61
N ARG A 25 -0.27 2.53 -21.01
CA ARG A 25 -1.21 3.24 -20.15
C ARG A 25 -2.60 2.60 -20.15
N LEU A 26 -3.49 3.05 -19.27
CA LEU A 26 -4.86 2.54 -19.14
C LEU A 26 -5.68 2.66 -20.43
N ASP A 27 -5.54 3.74 -21.16
CA ASP A 27 -6.21 4.04 -22.43
C ASP A 27 -5.56 3.35 -23.64
N ASN A 28 -4.58 2.47 -23.41
CA ASN A 28 -3.72 1.81 -24.39
C ASN A 28 -2.74 2.74 -25.13
N SER A 29 -2.68 4.01 -24.81
CA SER A 29 -1.55 4.85 -25.20
C SER A 29 -0.26 4.39 -24.49
N SER A 30 0.87 4.97 -24.85
CA SER A 30 2.16 4.61 -24.26
C SER A 30 3.05 5.82 -24.02
N ILE A 31 4.01 5.66 -23.12
CA ILE A 31 5.09 6.60 -22.89
C ILE A 31 6.42 5.88 -22.94
N ASN A 32 7.44 6.51 -23.51
CA ASN A 32 8.81 6.02 -23.48
C ASN A 32 9.43 6.27 -22.10
N ALA A 33 10.26 5.32 -21.61
CA ALA A 33 10.89 5.40 -20.30
C ALA A 33 11.74 6.67 -20.10
N ASP A 34 12.50 7.08 -21.13
CA ASP A 34 13.34 8.29 -21.05
C ASP A 34 12.49 9.58 -20.97
N GLN A 35 11.33 9.59 -21.65
CA GLN A 35 10.37 10.69 -21.52
C GLN A 35 9.77 10.73 -20.11
N LEU A 36 9.43 9.57 -19.54
CA LEU A 36 8.94 9.47 -18.18
C LEU A 36 9.99 9.95 -17.18
N ASP A 37 11.24 9.55 -17.33
CA ASP A 37 12.36 10.00 -16.49
C ASP A 37 12.48 11.53 -16.45
N LYS A 38 12.42 12.18 -17.60
CA LYS A 38 12.48 13.65 -17.70
C LYS A 38 11.32 14.30 -16.95
N LYS A 39 10.11 13.74 -17.10
CA LYS A 39 8.92 14.24 -16.40
C LYS A 39 9.01 14.05 -14.90
N ILE A 40 9.44 12.88 -14.43
CA ILE A 40 9.64 12.60 -13.00
C ILE A 40 10.67 13.56 -12.40
N ASN A 41 11.82 13.73 -13.05
CA ASN A 41 12.85 14.65 -12.56
C ASN A 41 12.34 16.11 -12.46
N GLN A 42 11.51 16.54 -13.41
CA GLN A 42 10.89 17.86 -13.35
C GLN A 42 9.92 17.97 -12.16
N LEU A 43 9.02 16.99 -11.97
CA LEU A 43 8.07 16.97 -10.86
C LEU A 43 8.78 16.98 -9.50
N ILE A 44 9.81 16.15 -9.32
CA ILE A 44 10.61 16.08 -8.10
C ILE A 44 11.25 17.43 -7.79
N LYS A 45 11.82 18.09 -8.80
CA LYS A 45 12.45 19.40 -8.66
C LYS A 45 11.41 20.46 -8.29
N ASP A 46 10.31 20.54 -9.03
CA ASP A 46 9.29 21.60 -8.86
C ASP A 46 8.59 21.49 -7.51
N ALA A 47 8.35 20.26 -7.03
CA ALA A 47 7.69 20.01 -5.75
C ALA A 47 8.64 19.81 -4.57
N SER A 48 9.96 19.92 -4.78
CA SER A 48 10.97 19.66 -3.75
C SER A 48 10.81 18.29 -3.06
N VAL A 49 10.57 17.23 -3.85
CA VAL A 49 10.54 15.86 -3.34
C VAL A 49 11.95 15.32 -3.17
N HIS A 50 12.28 14.80 -1.99
CA HIS A 50 13.66 14.50 -1.62
C HIS A 50 14.15 13.14 -2.12
N GLY A 51 13.25 12.15 -2.17
CA GLY A 51 13.51 10.84 -2.74
C GLY A 51 12.22 10.15 -3.18
N LEU A 52 12.31 9.43 -4.29
CA LEU A 52 11.20 8.72 -4.91
C LEU A 52 11.68 7.38 -5.47
N ALA A 53 10.98 6.31 -5.13
CA ALA A 53 11.12 4.98 -5.69
C ALA A 53 9.83 4.61 -6.42
N ILE A 54 9.90 4.17 -7.68
CA ILE A 54 8.73 3.90 -8.52
C ILE A 54 8.89 2.59 -9.29
N GLY A 55 7.82 1.79 -9.31
CA GLY A 55 7.69 0.58 -10.11
C GLY A 55 6.40 0.58 -10.92
N ILE A 56 6.46 0.25 -12.20
CA ILE A 56 5.28 0.17 -13.09
C ILE A 56 5.18 -1.23 -13.67
N PHE A 57 3.96 -1.74 -13.71
CA PHE A 57 3.64 -3.09 -14.18
C PHE A 57 2.80 -3.03 -15.44
N ASN A 58 3.19 -3.82 -16.45
CA ASN A 58 2.37 -4.16 -17.61
C ASN A 58 2.41 -5.68 -17.79
N ASP A 59 1.31 -6.26 -18.26
CA ASP A 59 1.16 -7.70 -18.52
C ASP A 59 1.57 -8.57 -17.31
N ASN A 60 1.23 -8.10 -16.10
CA ASN A 60 1.56 -8.71 -14.81
C ASN A 60 3.08 -8.81 -14.54
N LYS A 61 3.90 -7.98 -15.16
CA LYS A 61 5.36 -7.94 -14.99
C LYS A 61 5.80 -6.52 -14.68
N LEU A 62 6.82 -6.40 -13.84
CA LEU A 62 7.50 -5.14 -13.59
C LEU A 62 8.27 -4.73 -14.84
N VAL A 63 7.83 -3.66 -15.51
CA VAL A 63 8.42 -3.19 -16.77
C VAL A 63 9.24 -1.91 -16.60
N TYR A 64 9.06 -1.18 -15.51
CA TYR A 64 9.87 0.00 -15.21
C TYR A 64 10.10 0.03 -13.69
N LYS A 65 11.35 0.24 -13.28
CA LYS A 65 11.77 0.32 -11.88
C LYS A 65 12.93 1.28 -11.75
N LYS A 66 12.73 2.39 -11.02
CA LYS A 66 13.76 3.41 -10.80
C LYS A 66 13.63 4.08 -9.45
N THR A 67 14.71 4.71 -9.04
CA THR A 67 14.79 5.62 -7.89
C THR A 67 15.35 6.96 -8.32
N PHE A 68 14.92 8.01 -7.64
CA PHE A 68 15.32 9.38 -7.87
C PHE A 68 15.59 10.05 -6.52
N GLY A 69 16.53 10.97 -6.48
CA GLY A 69 16.88 11.69 -5.26
C GLY A 69 17.63 10.86 -4.23
N TYR A 70 17.37 11.09 -2.94
CA TYR A 70 18.26 10.68 -1.87
C TYR A 70 17.50 9.91 -0.78
N LYS A 71 18.14 8.88 -0.19
CA LYS A 71 17.66 8.24 1.03
C LYS A 71 17.92 9.10 2.27
N ARG A 72 18.89 10.02 2.16
CA ARG A 72 19.22 11.03 3.14
C ARG A 72 19.64 12.32 2.44
N PHE A 73 18.81 13.36 2.57
CA PHE A 73 18.94 14.57 1.76
C PHE A 73 20.10 15.49 2.18
N ASP A 74 20.35 15.64 3.47
CA ASP A 74 21.42 16.51 4.01
C ASP A 74 22.81 16.07 3.53
N THR A 75 23.07 14.78 3.45
CA THR A 75 24.35 14.19 3.01
C THR A 75 24.35 13.72 1.56
N LYS A 76 23.24 13.91 0.83
CA LYS A 76 23.09 13.54 -0.59
C LYS A 76 23.38 12.06 -0.88
N VAL A 77 23.09 11.18 0.08
CA VAL A 77 23.22 9.73 -0.14
C VAL A 77 22.09 9.25 -1.04
N PRO A 78 22.38 8.68 -2.23
CA PRO A 78 21.35 8.28 -3.21
C PRO A 78 20.37 7.25 -2.65
N LEU A 79 19.10 7.37 -3.04
CA LEU A 79 18.09 6.34 -2.83
C LEU A 79 18.31 5.20 -3.83
N GLN A 80 18.23 3.95 -3.37
CA GLN A 80 18.37 2.75 -4.18
C GLN A 80 17.11 1.89 -4.12
N THR A 81 16.90 1.00 -5.09
CA THR A 81 15.70 0.14 -5.14
C THR A 81 15.59 -0.81 -3.96
N ASN A 82 16.72 -1.21 -3.39
CA ASN A 82 16.82 -2.06 -2.20
C ASN A 82 16.98 -1.28 -0.89
N THR A 83 16.91 0.06 -0.91
CA THR A 83 16.91 0.85 0.33
C THR A 83 15.64 0.58 1.11
N ASN A 84 15.76 0.20 2.39
CA ASN A 84 14.63 -0.01 3.27
C ASN A 84 13.88 1.33 3.48
N ILE A 85 12.56 1.27 3.31
CA ILE A 85 11.63 2.39 3.45
C ILE A 85 10.51 1.97 4.37
N TYR A 86 10.15 2.80 5.34
CA TYR A 86 8.96 2.61 6.16
C TYR A 86 7.70 2.64 5.30
N GLY A 87 7.00 1.51 5.21
CA GLY A 87 5.85 1.33 4.32
C GLY A 87 4.53 1.92 4.83
N ALA A 88 4.48 2.35 6.09
CA ALA A 88 3.27 2.91 6.71
C ALA A 88 2.02 2.06 6.41
N SER A 89 0.93 2.67 5.94
CA SER A 89 -0.33 1.95 5.66
C SER A 89 -0.33 1.02 4.44
N LEU A 90 0.77 0.93 3.67
CA LEU A 90 0.96 -0.18 2.72
C LEU A 90 0.93 -1.54 3.44
N SER A 91 1.25 -1.55 4.74
CA SER A 91 1.10 -2.69 5.66
C SER A 91 -0.24 -3.40 5.53
N LYS A 92 -1.34 -2.62 5.41
CA LYS A 92 -2.71 -3.15 5.42
C LYS A 92 -3.02 -4.04 4.21
N ALA A 93 -2.53 -3.65 3.03
CA ALA A 93 -2.69 -4.44 1.81
C ALA A 93 -1.94 -5.79 1.92
N VAL A 94 -0.72 -5.76 2.43
CA VAL A 94 0.11 -6.97 2.65
C VAL A 94 -0.54 -7.88 3.70
N PHE A 95 -0.97 -7.31 4.82
CA PHE A 95 -1.67 -8.07 5.88
C PHE A 95 -2.99 -8.68 5.39
N SER A 96 -3.74 -7.99 4.52
CA SER A 96 -5.00 -8.54 4.00
C SER A 96 -4.78 -9.82 3.20
N VAL A 97 -3.68 -9.92 2.46
CA VAL A 97 -3.32 -11.14 1.72
C VAL A 97 -2.95 -12.27 2.69
N LEU A 98 -2.21 -11.99 3.77
CA LEU A 98 -1.97 -12.97 4.83
C LEU A 98 -3.30 -13.45 5.45
N ALA A 99 -4.19 -12.53 5.80
CA ALA A 99 -5.50 -12.88 6.36
C ALA A 99 -6.29 -13.80 5.42
N MET A 100 -6.28 -13.52 4.12
CA MET A 100 -6.94 -14.38 3.13
C MET A 100 -6.29 -15.76 3.00
N LYS A 101 -4.96 -15.88 3.16
CA LYS A 101 -4.31 -17.21 3.24
C LYS A 101 -4.78 -17.99 4.46
N LEU A 102 -4.93 -17.32 5.60
CA LEU A 102 -5.43 -17.97 6.82
C LEU A 102 -6.91 -18.36 6.68
N VAL A 103 -7.68 -17.63 5.87
CA VAL A 103 -9.06 -18.04 5.48
C VAL A 103 -9.04 -19.31 4.62
N GLU A 104 -8.16 -19.40 3.62
CA GLU A 104 -7.99 -20.60 2.79
C GLU A 104 -7.57 -21.82 3.62
N GLU A 105 -6.73 -21.60 4.62
CA GLU A 105 -6.29 -22.64 5.57
C GLU A 105 -7.35 -22.96 6.64
N LYS A 106 -8.51 -22.31 6.62
CA LYS A 106 -9.59 -22.45 7.59
C LYS A 106 -9.21 -22.14 9.04
N ILE A 107 -8.15 -21.36 9.24
CA ILE A 107 -7.72 -20.87 10.55
C ILE A 107 -8.67 -19.78 11.05
N ILE A 108 -9.12 -18.90 10.14
CA ILE A 108 -10.16 -17.91 10.39
C ILE A 108 -11.23 -17.99 9.31
N ASN A 109 -12.41 -17.45 9.61
CA ASN A 109 -13.49 -17.21 8.64
C ASN A 109 -13.79 -15.73 8.62
N LEU A 110 -14.04 -15.17 7.44
CA LEU A 110 -14.27 -13.73 7.29
C LEU A 110 -15.47 -13.21 8.08
N ASP A 111 -16.49 -14.05 8.30
CA ASP A 111 -17.80 -13.65 8.83
C ASP A 111 -18.07 -14.15 10.26
N THR A 112 -17.16 -14.96 10.81
CA THR A 112 -17.26 -15.36 12.22
C THR A 112 -16.78 -14.22 13.11
N PRO A 113 -17.54 -13.82 14.14
CA PRO A 113 -17.11 -12.83 15.11
C PRO A 113 -15.75 -13.21 15.74
N LEU A 114 -14.82 -12.27 15.75
CA LEU A 114 -13.44 -12.50 16.21
C LEU A 114 -13.40 -12.95 17.68
N GLN A 115 -14.31 -12.43 18.51
CA GLN A 115 -14.42 -12.86 19.91
C GLN A 115 -14.68 -14.36 20.06
N ASN A 116 -15.33 -15.00 19.10
CA ASN A 116 -15.67 -16.44 19.16
C ASN A 116 -14.43 -17.36 19.02
N TYR A 117 -13.31 -16.82 18.55
CA TYR A 117 -12.03 -17.54 18.49
C TYR A 117 -11.26 -17.48 19.80
N LEU A 118 -11.65 -16.62 20.74
CA LEU A 118 -10.95 -16.42 22.00
C LEU A 118 -11.66 -17.18 23.14
N PRO A 119 -10.94 -17.89 24.02
CA PRO A 119 -11.53 -18.64 25.14
C PRO A 119 -12.12 -17.74 26.24
N LYS A 120 -11.79 -16.44 26.24
CA LYS A 120 -12.30 -15.46 27.19
C LYS A 120 -12.49 -14.10 26.50
N PRO A 121 -13.29 -13.16 27.09
CA PRO A 121 -13.45 -11.84 26.57
C PRO A 121 -12.11 -11.13 26.31
N VAL A 122 -12.00 -10.41 25.17
CA VAL A 122 -10.73 -9.78 24.77
C VAL A 122 -10.16 -8.83 25.83
N TYR A 123 -11.02 -8.13 26.56
CA TYR A 123 -10.62 -7.19 27.63
C TYR A 123 -10.00 -7.90 28.85
N GLU A 124 -10.20 -9.20 29.02
CA GLU A 124 -9.61 -9.99 30.11
C GLU A 124 -8.15 -10.46 29.82
N TYR A 125 -7.61 -10.16 28.64
CA TYR A 125 -6.19 -10.41 28.35
C TYR A 125 -5.26 -9.37 28.99
N GLY A 126 -5.84 -8.28 29.52
CA GLY A 126 -5.09 -7.21 30.15
C GLY A 126 -4.33 -6.34 29.15
N LYS A 127 -3.37 -5.58 29.68
CA LYS A 127 -2.46 -4.79 28.85
C LYS A 127 -1.37 -5.70 28.31
N GLY A 128 -1.26 -5.78 26.99
CA GLY A 128 -0.15 -6.49 26.36
C GLY A 128 1.17 -5.70 26.43
N ASN A 129 2.17 -6.16 25.68
CA ASN A 129 3.48 -5.51 25.62
C ASN A 129 3.48 -4.21 24.79
N SER A 130 2.37 -3.90 24.12
CA SER A 130 2.19 -2.74 23.29
C SER A 130 0.77 -2.18 23.42
N TRP A 131 0.60 -0.87 23.24
CA TRP A 131 -0.69 -0.19 23.32
C TRP A 131 -1.77 -0.81 22.44
N ASN A 132 -1.43 -1.32 21.26
CA ASN A 132 -2.35 -1.97 20.33
C ASN A 132 -2.80 -3.37 20.77
N GLN A 133 -2.35 -3.86 21.91
CA GLN A 133 -2.79 -5.09 22.55
C GLN A 133 -3.61 -4.85 23.83
N ASP A 134 -3.90 -3.60 24.18
CA ASP A 134 -4.75 -3.25 25.33
C ASP A 134 -6.21 -3.06 24.87
N TYR A 135 -7.07 -3.99 25.26
CA TYR A 135 -8.51 -3.98 24.97
C TYR A 135 -9.35 -3.84 26.25
N THR A 136 -8.75 -3.46 27.38
CA THR A 136 -9.42 -3.36 28.68
C THR A 136 -10.62 -2.43 28.67
N ASN A 137 -10.60 -1.37 27.84
CA ASN A 137 -11.69 -0.39 27.70
C ASN A 137 -12.98 -0.98 27.08
N LEU A 138 -12.91 -2.18 26.48
CA LEU A 138 -14.07 -2.83 25.85
C LEU A 138 -14.96 -3.60 26.84
N SER A 139 -14.64 -3.62 28.14
CA SER A 139 -15.41 -4.36 29.15
C SER A 139 -16.89 -3.98 29.19
N ASN A 140 -17.21 -2.71 28.93
CA ASN A 140 -18.59 -2.18 28.92
C ASN A 140 -19.16 -1.98 27.50
N ASP A 141 -18.43 -2.39 26.46
CA ASP A 141 -18.85 -2.27 25.06
C ASP A 141 -19.22 -3.66 24.50
N SER A 142 -20.50 -3.88 24.22
CA SER A 142 -20.97 -5.16 23.68
C SER A 142 -20.76 -5.30 22.16
N LEU A 143 -20.56 -4.20 21.44
CA LEU A 143 -20.50 -4.21 19.97
C LEU A 143 -19.22 -4.89 19.45
N TYR A 144 -18.11 -4.86 20.19
CA TYR A 144 -16.89 -5.54 19.77
C TYR A 144 -17.11 -7.04 19.52
N ARG A 145 -18.08 -7.65 20.20
CA ARG A 145 -18.43 -9.08 20.05
C ARG A 145 -18.96 -9.44 18.67
N LYS A 146 -19.40 -8.43 17.90
CA LYS A 146 -19.93 -8.60 16.53
C LYS A 146 -18.86 -8.37 15.45
N ILE A 147 -17.68 -7.87 15.81
CA ILE A 147 -16.62 -7.55 14.85
C ILE A 147 -16.08 -8.83 14.25
N THR A 148 -16.03 -8.88 12.91
CA THR A 148 -15.49 -10.01 12.13
C THR A 148 -14.21 -9.60 11.41
N ALA A 149 -13.46 -10.56 10.86
CA ALA A 149 -12.30 -10.27 10.01
C ALA A 149 -12.68 -9.40 8.79
N ARG A 150 -13.84 -9.64 8.18
CA ARG A 150 -14.38 -8.82 7.09
C ARG A 150 -14.54 -7.36 7.53
N HIS A 151 -15.13 -7.10 8.68
CA HIS A 151 -15.31 -5.76 9.20
C HIS A 151 -13.97 -5.03 9.43
N CYS A 152 -12.96 -5.73 9.93
CA CYS A 152 -11.64 -5.17 10.12
C CYS A 152 -10.97 -4.81 8.78
N LEU A 153 -10.97 -5.75 7.83
CA LEU A 153 -10.31 -5.59 6.53
C LEU A 153 -11.02 -4.57 5.63
N SER A 154 -12.33 -4.37 5.79
CA SER A 154 -13.11 -3.40 5.00
C SER A 154 -13.28 -2.03 5.68
N HIS A 155 -12.64 -1.82 6.83
CA HIS A 155 -12.80 -0.59 7.61
C HIS A 155 -14.26 -0.30 8.02
N THR A 156 -14.98 -1.34 8.40
CA THR A 156 -16.36 -1.25 8.88
C THR A 156 -16.52 -1.79 10.32
N SER A 157 -15.41 -1.94 11.06
CA SER A 157 -15.41 -2.48 12.42
C SER A 157 -16.09 -1.58 13.46
N GLY A 158 -16.16 -0.29 13.19
CA GLY A 158 -16.63 0.71 14.17
C GLY A 158 -15.51 1.24 15.07
N PHE A 159 -14.34 0.65 15.10
CA PHE A 159 -13.19 1.21 15.81
C PHE A 159 -12.68 2.49 15.14
N PRO A 160 -12.07 3.45 15.90
CA PRO A 160 -11.37 4.61 15.36
C PRO A 160 -10.16 4.20 14.50
N ASN A 161 -9.53 5.15 13.80
CA ASN A 161 -8.24 4.88 13.20
C ASN A 161 -7.23 4.52 14.30
N TRP A 162 -7.10 5.40 15.27
CA TRP A 162 -6.32 5.16 16.46
C TRP A 162 -7.10 5.60 17.70
N ARG A 163 -6.87 4.95 18.86
CA ARG A 163 -7.55 5.31 20.12
C ARG A 163 -7.23 6.73 20.61
N TRP A 164 -6.06 7.27 20.26
CA TRP A 164 -5.73 8.68 20.57
C TRP A 164 -6.45 9.71 19.71
N ASP A 165 -7.19 9.28 18.67
CA ASP A 165 -8.11 10.15 17.94
C ASP A 165 -9.40 10.40 18.77
N GLU A 166 -9.60 9.64 19.86
CA GLU A 166 -10.67 9.88 20.83
C GLU A 166 -10.23 10.92 21.87
N PRO A 167 -11.13 11.80 22.33
CA PRO A 167 -10.79 12.84 23.31
C PRO A 167 -10.21 12.29 24.63
N ASP A 168 -10.64 11.10 25.05
CA ASP A 168 -10.19 10.41 26.25
C ASP A 168 -9.18 9.28 25.98
N GLN A 169 -8.75 9.14 24.72
CA GLN A 169 -7.79 8.14 24.24
C GLN A 169 -8.21 6.68 24.51
N GLN A 170 -9.51 6.44 24.66
CA GLN A 170 -10.04 5.11 24.93
C GLN A 170 -10.60 4.45 23.66
N LEU A 171 -10.26 3.15 23.50
CA LEU A 171 -10.81 2.36 22.42
C LEU A 171 -12.28 2.05 22.66
N ARG A 172 -13.13 2.31 21.66
CA ARG A 172 -14.57 2.01 21.66
C ARG A 172 -15.08 1.72 20.27
N VAL A 173 -16.21 1.01 20.19
CA VAL A 173 -16.91 0.80 18.91
C VAL A 173 -17.93 1.94 18.71
N ARG A 174 -17.69 2.79 17.73
CA ARG A 174 -18.46 4.04 17.49
C ARG A 174 -19.82 3.81 16.83
N PHE A 175 -20.00 2.65 16.17
CA PHE A 175 -21.24 2.29 15.46
C PHE A 175 -21.31 0.76 15.27
N GLU A 176 -22.48 0.25 14.94
CA GLU A 176 -22.71 -1.17 14.65
C GLU A 176 -21.76 -1.66 13.57
N PRO A 177 -20.94 -2.71 13.81
CA PRO A 177 -20.02 -3.26 12.82
C PRO A 177 -20.73 -3.63 11.51
N GLY A 178 -20.13 -3.25 10.38
CA GLY A 178 -20.71 -3.42 9.06
C GLY A 178 -21.58 -2.27 8.56
N LEU A 179 -21.99 -1.35 9.43
CA LEU A 179 -22.94 -0.30 9.07
C LEU A 179 -22.38 0.73 8.08
N ARG A 180 -21.11 1.08 8.23
CA ARG A 180 -20.47 2.14 7.41
C ARG A 180 -18.95 2.02 7.37
N TYR A 181 -18.37 2.67 6.38
CA TYR A 181 -16.92 2.86 6.30
C TYR A 181 -16.44 3.87 7.36
N SER A 182 -15.37 3.52 8.06
CA SER A 182 -14.56 4.42 8.88
C SER A 182 -13.15 3.84 8.95
N TYR A 183 -12.18 4.54 8.35
CA TYR A 183 -10.80 4.05 8.31
C TYR A 183 -10.29 3.70 9.71
N SER A 184 -9.74 2.50 9.88
CA SER A 184 -9.42 1.96 11.21
C SER A 184 -8.12 1.15 11.20
N GLY A 185 -7.08 1.69 11.83
CA GLY A 185 -5.89 0.94 12.20
C GLY A 185 -6.16 -0.02 13.35
N GLU A 186 -6.94 0.41 14.35
CA GLU A 186 -7.33 -0.42 15.50
C GLU A 186 -8.05 -1.71 15.07
N GLY A 187 -8.90 -1.64 14.04
CA GLY A 187 -9.56 -2.84 13.51
C GLY A 187 -8.57 -3.88 12.99
N LEU A 188 -7.53 -3.44 12.25
CA LEU A 188 -6.50 -4.34 11.76
C LEU A 188 -5.66 -4.92 12.92
N CYS A 189 -5.34 -4.10 13.93
CA CYS A 189 -4.63 -4.54 15.13
C CYS A 189 -5.45 -5.56 15.93
N TYR A 190 -6.78 -5.38 16.02
CA TYR A 190 -7.66 -6.36 16.67
C TYR A 190 -7.69 -7.69 15.92
N LEU A 191 -7.78 -7.69 14.59
CA LEU A 191 -7.68 -8.90 13.79
C LEU A 191 -6.32 -9.58 13.96
N GLN A 192 -5.22 -8.80 13.93
CA GLN A 192 -3.87 -9.30 14.23
C GLN A 192 -3.81 -9.99 15.60
N PHE A 193 -4.30 -9.30 16.64
CA PHE A 193 -4.30 -9.87 18.02
C PHE A 193 -4.97 -11.23 18.07
N VAL A 194 -6.16 -11.37 17.48
CA VAL A 194 -6.88 -12.64 17.46
C VAL A 194 -6.09 -13.71 16.70
N ILE A 195 -5.54 -13.36 15.51
CA ILE A 195 -4.71 -14.28 14.72
C ILE A 195 -3.50 -14.77 15.53
N GLU A 196 -2.78 -13.87 16.21
CA GLU A 196 -1.63 -14.23 17.03
C GLU A 196 -2.03 -15.15 18.21
N LYS A 197 -3.20 -14.90 18.83
CA LYS A 197 -3.70 -15.74 19.93
C LYS A 197 -4.07 -17.16 19.48
N ILE A 198 -4.72 -17.31 18.34
CA ILE A 198 -5.16 -18.63 17.88
C ILE A 198 -4.05 -19.44 17.20
N THR A 199 -3.04 -18.78 16.64
CA THR A 199 -1.92 -19.45 15.97
C THR A 199 -0.73 -19.67 16.89
N GLY A 200 -0.63 -18.93 18.00
CA GLY A 200 0.55 -18.92 18.86
C GLY A 200 1.80 -18.32 18.22
N LYS A 201 1.65 -17.64 17.06
CA LYS A 201 2.75 -17.05 16.28
C LYS A 201 2.60 -15.55 16.20
N SER A 202 3.70 -14.83 16.25
CA SER A 202 3.73 -13.39 16.02
C SER A 202 3.37 -13.06 14.57
N LEU A 203 2.91 -11.81 14.32
CA LEU A 203 2.66 -11.30 12.98
C LEU A 203 3.87 -11.49 12.06
N ASN A 204 5.07 -11.19 12.56
CA ASN A 204 6.27 -11.29 11.74
C ASN A 204 6.61 -12.73 11.34
N GLU A 205 6.47 -13.70 12.26
CA GLU A 205 6.64 -15.12 11.95
C GLU A 205 5.64 -15.60 10.89
N LEU A 206 4.37 -15.18 11.01
CA LEU A 206 3.34 -15.53 10.03
C LEU A 206 3.65 -14.92 8.66
N MET A 207 4.08 -13.66 8.63
CA MET A 207 4.46 -12.98 7.38
C MET A 207 5.67 -13.63 6.74
N GLN A 208 6.73 -13.91 7.49
CA GLN A 208 7.92 -14.57 6.96
C GLN A 208 7.59 -15.96 6.41
N GLY A 209 6.86 -16.77 7.18
CA GLY A 209 6.55 -18.14 6.79
C GLY A 209 5.57 -18.26 5.63
N LYS A 210 4.59 -17.36 5.54
CA LYS A 210 3.47 -17.51 4.62
C LYS A 210 3.51 -16.57 3.40
N LEU A 211 4.26 -15.47 3.48
CA LEU A 211 4.25 -14.47 2.42
C LEU A 211 5.66 -14.02 2.01
N PHE A 212 6.44 -13.44 2.92
CA PHE A 212 7.73 -12.85 2.57
C PHE A 212 8.74 -13.89 2.08
N GLY A 213 8.93 -14.99 2.83
CA GLY A 213 9.81 -16.08 2.44
C GLY A 213 9.43 -16.70 1.09
N PRO A 214 8.20 -17.18 0.90
CA PRO A 214 7.74 -17.75 -0.37
C PRO A 214 7.85 -16.80 -1.57
N LEU A 215 7.71 -15.48 -1.38
CA LEU A 215 7.84 -14.48 -2.44
C LEU A 215 9.27 -13.98 -2.66
N GLY A 216 10.22 -14.38 -1.81
CA GLY A 216 11.60 -13.89 -1.86
C GLY A 216 11.78 -12.44 -1.42
N MET A 217 10.87 -11.90 -0.61
CA MET A 217 10.92 -10.56 -0.02
C MET A 217 11.87 -10.54 1.17
N LYS A 218 13.17 -10.53 0.91
CA LYS A 218 14.22 -10.76 1.92
C LYS A 218 14.44 -9.57 2.85
N ASN A 219 14.02 -8.38 2.45
CA ASN A 219 14.21 -7.12 3.18
C ASN A 219 12.87 -6.55 3.66
N SER A 220 11.88 -7.40 3.90
CA SER A 220 10.58 -6.99 4.41
C SER A 220 10.28 -7.63 5.76
N SER A 221 9.77 -6.83 6.69
CA SER A 221 9.41 -7.24 8.04
C SER A 221 8.37 -6.28 8.63
N TYR A 222 7.63 -6.72 9.65
CA TYR A 222 6.78 -5.84 10.47
C TYR A 222 7.50 -5.35 11.75
N THR A 223 8.77 -5.66 11.87
CA THR A 223 9.65 -5.17 12.93
C THR A 223 10.95 -4.69 12.33
N TRP A 224 11.60 -3.72 12.98
CA TRP A 224 12.94 -3.32 12.61
C TRP A 224 13.91 -4.50 12.65
N GLN A 225 14.79 -4.63 11.64
CA GLN A 225 15.81 -5.68 11.60
C GLN A 225 17.21 -5.03 11.63
N PRO A 226 18.19 -5.64 12.32
CA PRO A 226 19.56 -5.13 12.39
C PRO A 226 20.20 -4.90 11.02
N GLU A 227 19.85 -5.72 10.02
CA GLU A 227 20.37 -5.65 8.65
C GLU A 227 20.00 -4.36 7.94
N TYR A 228 18.90 -3.70 8.35
CA TYR A 228 18.46 -2.43 7.77
C TYR A 228 19.38 -1.26 8.11
N GLU A 229 20.17 -1.35 9.20
CA GLU A 229 21.10 -0.30 9.63
C GLU A 229 22.06 0.14 8.51
N SER A 230 22.43 -0.76 7.64
CA SER A 230 23.37 -0.48 6.55
C SER A 230 22.74 0.31 5.39
N ASN A 231 21.42 0.18 5.17
CA ASN A 231 20.76 0.76 4.00
C ASN A 231 19.26 1.04 4.23
N TYR A 232 18.96 2.03 5.05
CA TYR A 232 17.59 2.52 5.22
C TYR A 232 17.44 3.99 4.82
N SER A 233 16.20 4.40 4.58
CA SER A 233 15.83 5.77 4.25
C SER A 233 15.35 6.52 5.48
N TYR A 234 15.79 7.76 5.61
CA TYR A 234 15.22 8.72 6.55
C TYR A 234 13.99 9.38 5.95
N GLY A 235 13.01 9.69 6.79
CA GLY A 235 11.95 10.62 6.43
C GLY A 235 12.45 12.05 6.32
N HIS A 236 11.82 12.87 5.49
CA HIS A 236 12.14 14.28 5.35
C HIS A 236 10.88 15.12 5.44
N ASP A 237 10.93 16.18 6.24
CA ASP A 237 9.83 17.15 6.26
C ASP A 237 9.76 17.95 4.93
N LYS A 238 8.79 18.86 4.83
CA LYS A 238 8.60 19.67 3.61
C LYS A 238 9.79 20.55 3.25
N THR A 239 10.67 20.87 4.20
CA THR A 239 11.87 21.70 4.00
C THR A 239 13.11 20.88 3.64
N GLY A 240 13.05 19.56 3.78
CA GLY A 240 14.16 18.64 3.59
C GLY A 240 14.95 18.35 4.87
N LYS A 241 14.43 18.77 6.03
CA LYS A 241 15.00 18.38 7.32
C LYS A 241 14.81 16.89 7.51
N VAL A 242 15.91 16.22 7.88
CA VAL A 242 15.90 14.79 8.20
C VAL A 242 15.15 14.57 9.50
N LEU A 243 14.24 13.61 9.49
CA LEU A 243 13.48 13.16 10.66
C LEU A 243 14.11 11.89 11.24
N ASP A 244 13.99 11.72 12.55
CA ASP A 244 14.48 10.51 13.22
C ASP A 244 13.71 9.28 12.72
N LYS A 245 14.43 8.19 12.48
CA LYS A 245 13.83 6.92 12.08
C LYS A 245 13.23 6.22 13.30
N ASP A 246 11.92 6.02 13.28
CA ASP A 246 11.26 5.12 14.21
C ASP A 246 11.69 3.68 13.93
N LYS A 247 12.27 3.02 14.94
CA LYS A 247 12.74 1.64 14.92
C LYS A 247 11.92 0.79 15.90
N ASP A 248 10.63 1.10 16.02
CA ASP A 248 9.69 0.37 16.87
C ASP A 248 9.64 -1.12 16.48
N ASN A 249 9.76 -1.98 17.47
CA ASN A 249 9.71 -3.43 17.32
C ASN A 249 8.38 -4.06 17.76
N ALA A 250 7.35 -3.26 18.05
CA ALA A 250 5.99 -3.73 18.25
C ALA A 250 5.25 -3.87 16.91
N PRO A 251 5.12 -5.10 16.35
CA PRO A 251 4.54 -5.26 15.03
C PRO A 251 3.06 -4.88 15.02
N ARG A 252 2.66 -4.05 14.04
CA ARG A 252 1.28 -3.63 13.81
C ARG A 252 0.88 -3.87 12.37
N ALA A 253 -0.11 -4.74 12.16
CA ALA A 253 -0.65 -5.06 10.84
C ALA A 253 -1.09 -3.82 10.04
N ALA A 254 -1.41 -2.73 10.77
CA ALA A 254 -1.89 -1.49 10.19
C ALA A 254 -0.77 -0.54 9.70
N SER A 255 0.50 -0.67 10.18
CA SER A 255 1.43 0.44 9.99
C SER A 255 2.92 0.13 9.97
N THR A 256 3.42 -0.98 10.51
CA THR A 256 4.87 -1.12 10.77
C THR A 256 5.64 -1.93 9.72
N LEU A 257 5.11 -2.04 8.51
CA LEU A 257 5.86 -2.67 7.43
C LEU A 257 7.13 -1.86 7.12
N GLU A 258 8.27 -2.49 7.27
CA GLU A 258 9.54 -2.08 6.68
C GLU A 258 9.72 -2.88 5.39
N THR A 259 10.04 -2.21 4.29
CA THR A 259 10.18 -2.85 2.97
C THR A 259 11.04 -1.99 2.05
N ASN A 260 11.16 -2.36 0.79
CA ASN A 260 11.81 -1.56 -0.25
C ASN A 260 11.08 -1.74 -1.58
N LEU A 261 11.49 -0.99 -2.61
CA LEU A 261 10.85 -1.07 -3.92
C LEU A 261 10.99 -2.46 -4.54
N ASP A 262 12.13 -3.14 -4.37
CA ASP A 262 12.33 -4.48 -4.93
C ASP A 262 11.33 -5.48 -4.34
N ASP A 263 11.25 -5.57 -3.02
CA ASP A 263 10.37 -6.51 -2.32
C ASP A 263 8.89 -6.19 -2.52
N TYR A 264 8.50 -4.91 -2.36
CA TYR A 264 7.10 -4.53 -2.55
C TYR A 264 6.64 -4.73 -3.99
N SER A 265 7.55 -4.59 -4.98
CA SER A 265 7.27 -4.94 -6.37
C SER A 265 7.06 -6.45 -6.58
N LEU A 266 7.81 -7.32 -5.89
CA LEU A 266 7.56 -8.76 -5.91
C LEU A 266 6.17 -9.09 -5.38
N PHE A 267 5.77 -8.47 -4.27
CA PHE A 267 4.42 -8.62 -3.71
C PHE A 267 3.33 -8.21 -4.71
N LEU A 268 3.41 -6.99 -5.27
CA LEU A 268 2.39 -6.49 -6.21
C LEU A 268 2.36 -7.31 -7.50
N GLN A 269 3.51 -7.74 -8.01
CA GLN A 269 3.58 -8.62 -9.17
C GLN A 269 2.91 -9.97 -8.91
N ALA A 270 3.17 -10.58 -7.75
CA ALA A 270 2.55 -11.85 -7.37
C ALA A 270 1.02 -11.71 -7.19
N VAL A 271 0.54 -10.56 -6.67
CA VAL A 271 -0.88 -10.23 -6.59
C VAL A 271 -1.50 -10.11 -7.99
N LEU A 272 -0.86 -9.40 -8.93
CA LEU A 272 -1.33 -9.28 -10.32
C LEU A 272 -1.34 -10.63 -11.05
N GLN A 273 -0.33 -11.45 -10.84
CA GLN A 273 -0.22 -12.80 -11.40
C GLN A 273 -1.16 -13.81 -10.74
N LYS A 274 -1.80 -13.44 -9.61
CA LYS A 274 -2.67 -14.31 -8.82
C LYS A 274 -1.98 -15.58 -8.30
N ASN A 275 -0.70 -15.45 -7.89
CA ASN A 275 0.14 -16.58 -7.50
C ASN A 275 0.15 -16.88 -5.99
N ILE A 276 -0.55 -16.07 -5.17
CA ILE A 276 -0.51 -16.18 -3.70
C ILE A 276 -1.74 -16.91 -3.16
N LEU A 277 -2.91 -16.62 -3.72
CA LEU A 277 -4.22 -17.09 -3.26
C LEU A 277 -4.93 -17.86 -4.37
N GLN A 278 -5.94 -18.64 -4.01
CA GLN A 278 -6.84 -19.27 -4.97
C GLN A 278 -7.69 -18.23 -5.72
N PRO A 279 -8.15 -18.51 -6.94
CA PRO A 279 -8.96 -17.57 -7.73
C PRO A 279 -10.20 -17.03 -7.01
N ALA A 280 -10.90 -17.88 -6.24
CA ALA A 280 -12.07 -17.49 -5.45
C ALA A 280 -11.70 -16.47 -4.34
N SER A 281 -10.55 -16.64 -3.71
CA SER A 281 -10.04 -15.73 -2.68
C SER A 281 -9.65 -14.37 -3.25
N TYR A 282 -9.06 -14.33 -4.46
CA TYR A 282 -8.81 -13.05 -5.15
C TYR A 282 -10.10 -12.32 -5.51
N LYS A 283 -11.13 -13.05 -5.94
CA LYS A 283 -12.45 -12.46 -6.19
C LYS A 283 -13.01 -11.84 -4.91
N THR A 284 -12.94 -12.55 -3.80
CA THR A 284 -13.40 -12.05 -2.48
C THR A 284 -12.57 -10.86 -2.01
N LEU A 285 -11.22 -10.94 -2.12
CA LEU A 285 -10.29 -9.90 -1.71
C LEU A 285 -10.58 -8.56 -2.40
N PHE A 286 -10.90 -8.58 -3.70
CA PHE A 286 -11.09 -7.38 -4.52
C PHE A 286 -12.57 -7.05 -4.81
N THR A 287 -13.53 -7.75 -4.19
CA THR A 287 -14.93 -7.35 -4.25
C THR A 287 -15.16 -6.17 -3.31
N GLU A 288 -15.87 -5.16 -3.80
CA GLU A 288 -16.32 -4.03 -2.98
C GLU A 288 -17.14 -4.56 -1.79
N GLN A 289 -16.75 -4.21 -0.58
CA GLN A 289 -17.43 -4.57 0.67
C GLN A 289 -18.33 -3.43 1.16
N VAL A 290 -17.92 -2.19 0.94
CA VAL A 290 -18.64 -1.01 1.36
C VAL A 290 -18.44 0.12 0.35
N ARG A 291 -19.57 0.79 -0.02
CA ARG A 291 -19.56 2.01 -0.82
C ARG A 291 -19.19 3.22 0.05
N ILE A 292 -18.28 4.08 -0.45
CA ILE A 292 -17.85 5.28 0.24
C ILE A 292 -18.53 6.49 -0.41
N ARG A 293 -19.25 7.26 0.42
CA ARG A 293 -19.92 8.52 0.04
C ARG A 293 -19.57 9.67 0.97
N TYR A 294 -18.48 9.58 1.68
CA TYR A 294 -17.95 10.67 2.49
C TYR A 294 -16.98 11.52 1.65
N ARG A 295 -16.97 12.82 1.95
CA ARG A 295 -16.11 13.78 1.24
C ARG A 295 -14.63 13.47 1.42
N TYR A 296 -14.24 12.99 2.61
CA TYR A 296 -12.85 12.72 2.96
C TYR A 296 -12.65 11.31 3.52
N GLN A 297 -11.47 10.75 3.29
CA GLN A 297 -11.09 9.40 3.72
C GLN A 297 -11.12 9.24 5.24
N MET A 298 -10.57 10.23 5.94
CA MET A 298 -10.44 10.23 7.40
C MET A 298 -11.63 10.93 8.05
N ALA A 299 -12.82 10.77 7.48
CA ALA A 299 -14.05 11.31 8.07
C ALA A 299 -14.31 10.69 9.44
N GLY A 300 -14.22 11.51 10.51
CA GLY A 300 -14.67 11.13 11.85
C GLY A 300 -16.19 11.26 12.00
N PRO A 301 -16.73 11.12 13.22
CA PRO A 301 -18.18 11.17 13.48
C PRO A 301 -18.90 12.39 12.90
N GLN A 302 -18.25 13.53 12.89
CA GLN A 302 -18.78 14.76 12.28
C GLN A 302 -18.82 14.67 10.76
N GLY A 303 -17.76 14.16 10.13
CA GLY A 303 -17.65 14.01 8.68
C GLY A 303 -18.56 12.92 8.10
N TRP A 304 -19.10 12.01 8.92
CA TRP A 304 -20.08 11.02 8.45
C TRP A 304 -21.40 11.65 7.99
N ARG A 305 -21.66 12.90 8.34
CA ARG A 305 -22.81 13.68 7.87
C ARG A 305 -22.54 14.44 6.58
N ASP A 306 -21.26 14.56 6.18
CA ASP A 306 -20.84 15.25 4.95
C ASP A 306 -20.74 14.23 3.79
N SER A 307 -21.89 13.86 3.26
CA SER A 307 -21.98 12.96 2.13
C SER A 307 -21.78 13.69 0.79
N THR A 308 -21.13 13.01 -0.17
CA THR A 308 -20.92 13.53 -1.53
C THR A 308 -21.26 12.47 -2.58
N LYS A 309 -21.66 12.94 -3.76
CA LYS A 309 -21.84 12.11 -4.97
C LYS A 309 -20.67 12.23 -5.96
N GLU A 310 -19.67 13.03 -5.66
CA GLU A 310 -18.53 13.30 -6.55
C GLU A 310 -17.84 12.02 -7.06
N ASN A 311 -17.75 11.01 -6.18
CA ASN A 311 -17.11 9.74 -6.46
C ASN A 311 -18.06 8.64 -6.95
N ASP A 312 -19.34 8.94 -7.21
CA ASP A 312 -20.31 7.92 -7.66
C ASP A 312 -19.95 7.37 -9.05
N LYS A 313 -19.37 8.20 -9.93
CA LYS A 313 -18.93 7.79 -11.29
C LYS A 313 -17.85 6.71 -11.24
N ILE A 314 -16.93 6.79 -10.29
CA ILE A 314 -15.86 5.81 -10.08
C ILE A 314 -16.24 4.72 -9.09
N GLN A 315 -17.48 4.75 -8.59
CA GLN A 315 -17.97 3.80 -7.61
C GLN A 315 -16.97 3.59 -6.45
N LEU A 316 -16.46 4.68 -5.88
CA LEU A 316 -15.49 4.62 -4.79
C LEU A 316 -16.02 3.76 -3.64
N GLY A 317 -15.23 2.77 -3.24
CA GLY A 317 -15.54 1.83 -2.18
C GLY A 317 -14.29 1.30 -1.49
N TYR A 318 -14.48 0.33 -0.63
CA TYR A 318 -13.37 -0.40 -0.01
C TYR A 318 -13.60 -1.90 -0.13
N ALA A 319 -12.55 -2.63 -0.49
CA ALA A 319 -12.49 -4.08 -0.53
C ALA A 319 -11.82 -4.60 0.75
N LEU A 320 -11.21 -5.77 0.75
CA LEU A 320 -10.53 -6.30 1.93
C LEU A 320 -9.07 -5.84 1.99
N GLY A 321 -8.80 -4.76 2.73
CA GLY A 321 -7.48 -4.16 2.89
C GLY A 321 -7.05 -3.21 1.78
N TRP A 322 -7.91 -2.99 0.79
CA TRP A 322 -7.65 -2.16 -0.39
C TRP A 322 -8.80 -1.18 -0.64
N GLY A 323 -8.48 0.04 -1.02
CA GLY A 323 -9.45 0.92 -1.65
C GLY A 323 -9.89 0.35 -3.00
N TYR A 324 -11.11 0.68 -3.42
CA TYR A 324 -11.71 0.17 -4.64
C TYR A 324 -12.30 1.31 -5.48
N LEU A 325 -12.07 1.28 -6.78
CA LEU A 325 -12.69 2.20 -7.73
C LEU A 325 -12.99 1.50 -9.07
N LYS A 326 -13.86 2.11 -9.87
CA LYS A 326 -14.10 1.71 -11.26
C LYS A 326 -13.67 2.81 -12.21
N THR A 327 -13.09 2.39 -13.32
CA THR A 327 -12.79 3.24 -14.48
C THR A 327 -13.53 2.69 -15.71
N PRO A 328 -13.61 3.41 -16.82
CA PRO A 328 -14.13 2.88 -18.09
C PRO A 328 -13.35 1.66 -18.61
N TYR A 329 -12.14 1.43 -18.12
CA TYR A 329 -11.25 0.38 -18.62
C TYR A 329 -11.20 -0.87 -17.75
N SER A 330 -11.39 -0.73 -16.44
CA SER A 330 -11.26 -1.79 -15.45
C SER A 330 -11.64 -1.28 -14.06
N PHE A 331 -11.85 -2.17 -13.09
CA PHE A 331 -11.76 -1.77 -11.70
C PHE A 331 -10.29 -1.61 -11.28
N GLY A 332 -10.05 -0.75 -10.31
CA GLY A 332 -8.76 -0.55 -9.68
C GLY A 332 -8.83 -0.83 -8.18
N VAL A 333 -7.76 -1.39 -7.62
CA VAL A 333 -7.58 -1.55 -6.17
C VAL A 333 -6.32 -0.81 -5.76
N PHE A 334 -6.42 0.02 -4.73
CA PHE A 334 -5.35 0.91 -4.34
C PHE A 334 -5.04 0.86 -2.85
N LYS A 335 -3.84 1.28 -2.50
CA LYS A 335 -3.44 1.50 -1.11
C LYS A 335 -2.45 2.66 -1.03
N GLU A 336 -2.78 3.58 -0.18
CA GLU A 336 -1.93 4.69 0.23
C GLU A 336 -1.17 4.35 1.51
N GLY A 337 -0.09 5.10 1.77
CA GLY A 337 0.67 5.03 3.02
C GLY A 337 1.19 6.40 3.41
N HIS A 338 0.91 6.83 4.65
CA HIS A 338 1.37 8.08 5.22
C HIS A 338 2.03 7.83 6.56
N GLY A 339 3.18 8.43 6.75
CA GLY A 339 3.96 8.50 7.98
C GLY A 339 4.85 9.72 7.95
N ASP A 340 5.42 10.10 9.08
CA ASP A 340 6.26 11.29 9.19
C ASP A 340 7.44 11.22 8.20
N GLY A 341 7.43 12.10 7.21
CA GLY A 341 8.42 12.12 6.14
C GLY A 341 8.28 11.00 5.09
N PHE A 342 7.19 10.25 5.09
CA PHE A 342 6.96 9.15 4.14
C PHE A 342 5.55 9.20 3.57
N GLN A 343 5.44 9.20 2.24
CA GLN A 343 4.17 9.17 1.53
C GLN A 343 4.24 8.19 0.37
N HIS A 344 3.23 7.32 0.26
CA HIS A 344 3.22 6.23 -0.70
C HIS A 344 1.86 6.10 -1.36
N TYR A 345 1.88 5.56 -2.56
CA TYR A 345 0.67 5.17 -3.27
C TYR A 345 0.93 3.95 -4.15
N SER A 346 -0.01 3.03 -4.19
CA SER A 346 -0.03 1.95 -5.16
C SER A 346 -1.44 1.73 -5.68
N ILE A 347 -1.57 1.45 -6.97
CA ILE A 347 -2.83 1.04 -7.59
C ILE A 347 -2.58 -0.08 -8.60
N LEU A 348 -3.45 -1.08 -8.56
CA LEU A 348 -3.45 -2.19 -9.50
C LEU A 348 -4.77 -2.19 -10.28
N PHE A 349 -4.69 -2.51 -11.56
CA PHE A 349 -5.81 -2.76 -12.46
C PHE A 349 -5.71 -4.21 -12.95
N PRO A 350 -6.22 -5.19 -12.18
CA PRO A 350 -5.96 -6.62 -12.43
C PRO A 350 -6.44 -7.11 -13.79
N GLU A 351 -7.58 -6.60 -14.29
CA GLU A 351 -8.11 -6.97 -15.62
C GLU A 351 -7.27 -6.40 -16.76
N LYS A 352 -6.64 -5.25 -16.56
CA LYS A 352 -5.70 -4.64 -17.50
C LYS A 352 -4.28 -5.20 -17.34
N LYS A 353 -4.05 -6.04 -16.34
CA LYS A 353 -2.74 -6.61 -16.02
C LYS A 353 -1.66 -5.55 -15.80
N MET A 354 -2.02 -4.46 -15.15
CA MET A 354 -1.13 -3.32 -14.95
C MET A 354 -1.28 -2.69 -13.57
N GLY A 355 -0.30 -1.88 -13.19
CA GLY A 355 -0.30 -1.15 -11.94
C GLY A 355 0.93 -0.28 -11.78
N ILE A 356 0.97 0.42 -10.66
CA ILE A 356 2.09 1.28 -10.25
C ILE A 356 2.24 1.25 -8.74
N VAL A 357 3.48 1.39 -8.28
CA VAL A 357 3.82 1.72 -6.89
C VAL A 357 4.74 2.93 -6.88
N ILE A 358 4.45 3.84 -5.97
CA ILE A 358 5.22 5.05 -5.70
C ILE A 358 5.52 5.07 -4.20
N MET A 359 6.80 5.14 -3.85
CA MET A 359 7.24 5.26 -2.46
C MET A 359 8.14 6.49 -2.35
N THR A 360 7.83 7.40 -1.44
CA THR A 360 8.66 8.59 -1.19
C THR A 360 9.08 8.66 0.27
N ASN A 361 10.21 9.27 0.50
CA ASN A 361 10.70 9.63 1.84
C ASN A 361 10.65 11.15 2.03
N SER A 362 9.53 11.77 1.66
CA SER A 362 9.33 13.22 1.67
C SER A 362 7.88 13.58 1.99
N ASP A 363 7.65 14.52 2.89
CA ASP A 363 6.33 15.10 3.15
C ASP A 363 5.77 15.92 1.98
N ASN A 364 6.58 16.17 0.95
CA ASN A 364 6.14 16.72 -0.33
C ASN A 364 5.73 15.64 -1.33
N GLY A 365 5.95 14.36 -1.04
CA GLY A 365 5.81 13.25 -1.99
C GLY A 365 4.42 13.16 -2.61
N GLU A 366 3.38 13.23 -1.80
CA GLU A 366 1.99 13.14 -2.28
C GLU A 366 1.64 14.23 -3.29
N SER A 367 2.24 15.42 -3.14
CA SER A 367 1.92 16.58 -3.97
C SER A 367 2.17 16.42 -5.48
N ILE A 368 2.88 15.36 -5.89
CA ILE A 368 3.12 15.02 -7.31
C ILE A 368 2.36 13.78 -7.79
N PHE A 369 1.66 13.06 -6.92
CA PHE A 369 1.09 11.75 -7.28
C PHE A 369 0.05 11.83 -8.40
N LYS A 370 -0.79 12.86 -8.39
CA LYS A 370 -1.80 13.05 -9.43
C LYS A 370 -1.17 13.13 -10.82
N GLU A 371 -0.27 14.09 -11.02
CA GLU A 371 0.42 14.27 -12.30
C GLU A 371 1.26 13.05 -12.66
N LEU A 372 1.90 12.43 -11.68
CA LEU A 372 2.74 11.26 -11.90
C LEU A 372 1.91 10.06 -12.39
N LEU A 373 0.73 9.80 -11.81
CA LEU A 373 -0.14 8.74 -12.27
C LEU A 373 -0.72 9.02 -13.67
N GLU A 374 -1.14 10.26 -13.93
CA GLU A 374 -1.62 10.69 -15.25
C GLU A 374 -0.54 10.47 -16.32
N ILE A 375 0.69 10.89 -16.04
CA ILE A 375 1.81 10.76 -16.98
C ILE A 375 2.25 9.30 -17.16
N ALA A 376 2.39 8.57 -16.07
CA ALA A 376 2.99 7.23 -16.08
C ALA A 376 2.04 6.16 -16.61
N ILE A 377 0.80 6.13 -16.12
CA ILE A 377 -0.16 5.05 -16.42
C ILE A 377 -1.50 5.54 -16.96
N GLY A 378 -1.69 6.86 -17.12
CA GLY A 378 -2.96 7.43 -17.62
C GLY A 378 -4.10 7.34 -16.61
N ASP A 379 -3.81 7.25 -15.33
CA ASP A 379 -4.83 7.24 -14.27
C ASP A 379 -5.25 8.65 -13.90
N ILE A 380 -6.45 9.02 -14.34
CA ILE A 380 -7.13 10.27 -13.99
C ILE A 380 -8.32 10.05 -13.05
N TYR A 381 -8.47 8.84 -12.53
CA TYR A 381 -9.66 8.40 -11.79
C TYR A 381 -9.45 8.32 -10.29
N THR A 382 -8.21 8.21 -9.82
CA THR A 382 -7.91 8.20 -8.37
C THR A 382 -8.56 9.38 -7.67
N PRO A 383 -9.32 9.14 -6.56
CA PRO A 383 -10.14 10.18 -5.90
C PRO A 383 -9.29 11.08 -4.99
N TRP A 384 -8.46 11.93 -5.57
CA TRP A 384 -7.50 12.76 -4.85
C TRP A 384 -8.14 13.72 -3.85
N VAL A 385 -9.31 14.28 -4.14
CA VAL A 385 -10.05 15.15 -3.21
C VAL A 385 -10.46 14.35 -1.96
N TRP A 386 -10.93 13.11 -2.15
CA TRP A 386 -11.26 12.22 -1.05
C TRP A 386 -10.04 11.87 -0.18
N GLN A 387 -8.87 11.69 -0.80
CA GLN A 387 -7.60 11.47 -0.10
C GLN A 387 -7.01 12.76 0.49
N GLN A 388 -7.67 13.90 0.32
CA GLN A 388 -7.21 15.21 0.78
C GLN A 388 -5.90 15.64 0.12
N TYR A 389 -5.68 15.23 -1.13
CA TYR A 389 -4.52 15.59 -1.93
C TYR A 389 -4.38 17.12 -2.07
N ILE A 390 -3.17 17.61 -1.76
CA ILE A 390 -2.81 19.01 -1.92
C ILE A 390 -1.69 19.08 -2.97
N PRO A 391 -1.97 19.57 -4.20
CA PRO A 391 -0.96 19.69 -5.24
C PRO A 391 0.11 20.72 -4.85
N TYR A 392 1.33 20.50 -5.31
CA TYR A 392 2.38 21.51 -5.18
C TYR A 392 2.01 22.77 -6.00
N LYS A 393 2.47 23.93 -5.52
CA LYS A 393 2.33 25.17 -6.29
C LYS A 393 3.48 25.22 -7.29
N LYS A 394 3.15 25.27 -8.58
CA LYS A 394 4.18 25.58 -9.59
C LYS A 394 4.74 26.97 -9.30
N ALA A 395 6.08 27.11 -9.32
CA ALA A 395 6.69 28.43 -9.36
C ALA A 395 6.23 29.13 -10.66
N GLU A 396 5.68 30.33 -10.53
CA GLU A 396 5.27 31.18 -11.65
C GLU A 396 6.50 31.61 -12.47
#